data_d1fa07eb4e8d72148ba57f8e3df51a30
#
_entry.id   d1fa07eb4e8d72148ba57f8e3df51a30
#
_cell.length_a   1.000
_cell.length_b   1.000
_cell.length_c   1.000
_cell.angle_alpha   90.00
_cell.angle_beta   90.00
_cell.angle_gamma   90.00
#
_symmetry.space_group_name_H-M   'P 1'
#
loop_
_entity.id
_entity.type
_entity.pdbx_description
1 polymer ?
#
loop_
_entity_poly.entity_id
_entity_poly.type
_entity_poly.pdbx_seq_one_letter_code
_entity_poly.pdbx_strand_id
1 'polypeptide(L)'
;MLGRRIIDLASRRRALGCFVAVALACTVVLSACGGSRHGAESATGGGTSIAAAVIAFVAPRDGADAVIGAQLGTFAQTVQSKVLDNCMTSDGFTAPPFFLGGGPPSNLGNPQFPNLPAIEASHDLGLFTGAGVQFVDPQSGMSAPERRAWQARISHCFRTMQGQTPLFGSAKFGQLSSGWYNVVNQVSRSPQIRALSKTAATCSAAHGVRASSVMSLYARLQQQLGPPSHSSAYNTKVQQLQAKGARVLATCWTKVINQTTALLSGRRAAYLAQNANAVSALQSQVNGQVTSVERRYGIKLTLGEA
;
A
#
# COMPACT_ATOMS: atom_id res chain seq x y z
N MET A 1 -34.45 -26.53 27.12
CA MET A 1 -34.17 -27.99 27.01
C MET A 1 -33.31 -28.25 25.81
N LEU A 2 -32.14 -28.88 26.04
CA LEU A 2 -31.25 -29.66 25.13
C LEU A 2 -30.71 -28.90 23.88
N GLY A 3 -29.45 -28.95 23.55
CA GLY A 3 -28.30 -29.71 24.09
C GLY A 3 -27.02 -29.24 23.38
N ARG A 4 -26.00 -29.15 24.20
CA ARG A 4 -24.59 -29.00 23.78
C ARG A 4 -24.15 -30.21 22.97
N ARG A 5 -23.36 -30.00 21.91
CA ARG A 5 -22.36 -30.99 21.47
C ARG A 5 -21.02 -30.26 21.13
N ILE A 6 -20.13 -30.49 22.04
CA ILE A 6 -18.68 -30.35 21.94
C ILE A 6 -18.19 -31.47 20.99
N ILE A 7 -17.42 -31.15 19.98
CA ILE A 7 -16.58 -32.16 19.30
C ILE A 7 -15.13 -31.71 19.45
N ASP A 8 -14.51 -32.41 20.39
CA ASP A 8 -13.09 -32.45 20.65
C ASP A 8 -12.46 -33.41 19.62
N LEU A 9 -11.43 -32.96 18.89
CA LEU A 9 -10.62 -33.85 18.06
C LEU A 9 -9.15 -33.47 18.20
N ALA A 10 -8.59 -33.97 19.31
CA ALA A 10 -7.16 -34.13 19.44
C ALA A 10 -6.70 -35.28 18.56
N SER A 11 -5.76 -35.05 17.67
CA SER A 11 -5.00 -36.12 17.02
C SER A 11 -3.53 -35.73 16.92
N ARG A 12 -2.77 -36.30 17.84
CA ARG A 12 -1.34 -36.47 17.82
C ARG A 12 -0.89 -37.19 16.55
N ARG A 13 0.15 -36.75 15.91
CA ARG A 13 1.17 -37.66 15.33
C ARG A 13 2.56 -37.05 15.41
N ARG A 14 3.40 -37.73 16.20
CA ARG A 14 4.85 -37.65 16.20
C ARG A 14 5.41 -38.45 15.03
N ALA A 15 6.48 -37.98 14.43
CA ALA A 15 7.54 -38.76 13.78
C ALA A 15 8.71 -37.78 13.57
N LEU A 16 9.73 -37.89 14.30
CA LEU A 16 10.98 -38.56 14.29
C LEU A 16 11.65 -38.68 12.90
N GLY A 17 12.82 -38.02 12.78
CA GLY A 17 14.04 -38.60 12.24
C GLY A 17 14.40 -38.23 10.83
N CYS A 18 15.41 -37.45 10.61
CA CYS A 18 16.71 -37.89 10.15
C CYS A 18 17.65 -36.70 9.92
N PHE A 19 18.70 -36.66 10.70
CA PHE A 19 19.91 -35.89 10.43
C PHE A 19 20.65 -36.55 9.25
N VAL A 20 20.97 -35.79 8.21
CA VAL A 20 22.09 -36.10 7.33
C VAL A 20 22.89 -34.83 7.14
N ALA A 21 24.02 -34.79 7.80
CA ALA A 21 25.11 -33.88 7.53
C ALA A 21 25.81 -34.33 6.25
N VAL A 22 25.92 -33.45 5.26
CA VAL A 22 26.90 -33.61 4.18
C VAL A 22 27.68 -32.32 4.07
N ALA A 23 28.90 -32.38 4.59
CA ALA A 23 29.96 -31.44 4.25
C ALA A 23 30.57 -31.90 2.93
N LEU A 24 30.74 -31.01 1.97
CA LEU A 24 31.81 -31.08 0.93
C LEU A 24 31.94 -29.71 0.28
N ALA A 25 33.00 -29.02 0.62
CA ALA A 25 34.17 -28.75 -0.25
C ALA A 25 33.95 -27.64 -1.32
N CYS A 26 34.71 -26.58 -1.07
CA CYS A 26 35.12 -25.52 -1.98
C CYS A 26 35.57 -26.04 -3.35
N THR A 27 35.03 -25.43 -4.40
CA THR A 27 35.80 -25.17 -5.62
C THR A 27 35.43 -23.80 -6.14
N VAL A 28 36.41 -22.90 -6.01
CA VAL A 28 36.45 -21.60 -6.68
C VAL A 28 36.68 -21.88 -8.15
N VAL A 29 35.76 -21.55 -8.99
CA VAL A 29 35.97 -21.36 -10.44
C VAL A 29 35.67 -19.95 -10.79
N LEU A 30 36.69 -19.13 -10.90
CA LEU A 30 36.71 -17.91 -11.64
C LEU A 30 36.46 -18.25 -13.12
N SER A 31 35.35 -17.85 -13.65
CA SER A 31 35.16 -17.71 -15.10
C SER A 31 34.67 -16.32 -15.38
N ALA A 32 35.57 -15.59 -15.99
CA ALA A 32 35.36 -14.24 -16.50
C ALA A 32 34.49 -14.24 -17.76
N CYS A 33 33.88 -13.07 -18.02
CA CYS A 33 33.41 -12.54 -19.29
C CYS A 33 32.18 -13.21 -19.93
N GLY A 34 31.08 -12.53 -19.73
CA GLY A 34 29.88 -12.61 -20.54
C GLY A 34 29.04 -11.35 -20.33
N GLY A 35 29.51 -10.21 -20.82
CA GLY A 35 28.80 -8.94 -20.75
C GLY A 35 27.55 -8.99 -21.60
N SER A 36 26.41 -9.27 -21.02
CA SER A 36 25.12 -8.91 -21.60
C SER A 36 24.88 -7.44 -21.29
N ARG A 37 25.25 -6.59 -22.23
CA ARG A 37 24.77 -5.19 -22.29
C ARG A 37 23.25 -5.23 -22.47
N HIS A 38 22.50 -5.27 -21.38
CA HIS A 38 21.13 -4.76 -21.41
C HIS A 38 21.28 -3.25 -21.58
N GLY A 39 20.84 -2.77 -22.74
CA GLY A 39 20.81 -1.37 -23.07
C GLY A 39 20.13 -0.61 -21.94
N ALA A 40 20.92 0.20 -21.24
CA ALA A 40 20.40 1.30 -20.47
C ALA A 40 19.80 2.26 -21.47
N GLU A 41 18.50 2.18 -21.70
CA GLU A 41 17.75 3.27 -22.27
C GLU A 41 17.92 4.44 -21.31
N SER A 42 18.73 5.39 -21.72
CA SER A 42 18.92 6.67 -21.06
C SER A 42 17.56 7.38 -21.04
N ALA A 43 16.83 7.25 -19.94
CA ALA A 43 15.73 8.14 -19.63
C ALA A 43 16.33 9.53 -19.37
N THR A 44 16.40 10.34 -20.40
CA THR A 44 16.63 11.79 -20.30
C THR A 44 15.35 12.44 -19.79
N GLY A 45 15.26 12.53 -18.49
CA GLY A 45 14.16 13.14 -17.74
C GLY A 45 14.11 12.44 -16.39
N GLY A 46 14.35 13.15 -15.28
CA GLY A 46 14.54 12.61 -13.92
C GLY A 46 13.33 11.95 -13.29
N GLY A 47 12.56 11.13 -14.00
CA GLY A 47 11.40 10.43 -13.51
C GLY A 47 11.72 9.03 -12.96
N THR A 48 11.00 8.63 -11.94
CA THR A 48 11.07 7.28 -11.37
C THR A 48 10.67 6.22 -12.41
N SER A 49 11.49 5.18 -12.59
CA SER A 49 11.17 4.08 -13.52
C SER A 49 10.03 3.19 -12.96
N ILE A 50 9.28 2.52 -13.86
CA ILE A 50 8.25 1.54 -13.46
C ILE A 50 8.86 0.45 -12.57
N ALA A 51 10.07 0.00 -12.89
CA ALA A 51 10.78 -1.01 -12.10
C ALA A 51 11.03 -0.53 -10.65
N ALA A 52 11.45 0.72 -10.48
CA ALA A 52 11.64 1.34 -9.16
C ALA A 52 10.29 1.52 -8.44
N ALA A 53 9.23 1.92 -9.14
CA ALA A 53 7.91 2.06 -8.56
C ALA A 53 7.33 0.72 -8.07
N VAL A 54 7.57 -0.37 -8.80
CA VAL A 54 7.19 -1.73 -8.35
C VAL A 54 7.91 -2.10 -7.05
N ILE A 55 9.22 -1.82 -6.96
CA ILE A 55 9.98 -2.08 -5.74
C ILE A 55 9.48 -1.22 -4.58
N ALA A 56 9.23 0.08 -4.82
CA ALA A 56 8.67 1.00 -3.83
C ALA A 56 7.29 0.55 -3.32
N PHE A 57 6.50 -0.06 -4.19
CA PHE A 57 5.17 -0.58 -3.87
C PHE A 57 5.21 -1.88 -3.06
N VAL A 58 6.08 -2.84 -3.42
CA VAL A 58 6.14 -4.16 -2.73
C VAL A 58 7.01 -4.15 -1.47
N ALA A 59 8.01 -3.28 -1.42
CA ALA A 59 8.97 -3.22 -0.32
C ALA A 59 9.34 -1.75 0.04
N PRO A 60 8.37 -0.92 0.47
CA PRO A 60 8.63 0.46 0.86
C PRO A 60 9.55 0.51 2.09
N ARG A 61 10.49 1.45 2.11
CA ARG A 61 11.41 1.71 3.24
C ARG A 61 10.94 2.90 4.07
N ASP A 62 10.41 3.91 3.37
CA ASP A 62 10.13 5.23 3.89
C ASP A 62 8.91 5.86 3.19
N GLY A 63 8.64 7.12 3.53
CA GLY A 63 7.52 7.87 2.98
C GLY A 63 7.66 8.17 1.49
N ALA A 64 8.87 8.38 0.97
CA ALA A 64 9.10 8.61 -0.45
C ALA A 64 8.75 7.36 -1.27
N ASP A 65 9.21 6.18 -0.85
CA ASP A 65 8.79 4.92 -1.47
C ASP A 65 7.26 4.74 -1.38
N ALA A 66 6.64 5.09 -0.25
CA ALA A 66 5.18 4.98 -0.10
C ALA A 66 4.41 5.89 -1.07
N VAL A 67 4.91 7.09 -1.34
CA VAL A 67 4.34 8.02 -2.34
C VAL A 67 4.45 7.45 -3.75
N ILE A 68 5.65 6.98 -4.14
CA ILE A 68 5.87 6.38 -5.46
C ILE A 68 4.98 5.13 -5.65
N GLY A 69 4.92 4.27 -4.64
CA GLY A 69 4.05 3.10 -4.64
C GLY A 69 2.56 3.47 -4.76
N ALA A 70 2.12 4.53 -4.07
CA ALA A 70 0.75 5.03 -4.15
C ALA A 70 0.40 5.55 -5.56
N GLN A 71 1.33 6.19 -6.28
CA GLN A 71 1.12 6.63 -7.67
C GLN A 71 0.83 5.43 -8.59
N LEU A 72 1.59 4.34 -8.46
CA LEU A 72 1.31 3.10 -9.19
C LEU A 72 -0.05 2.50 -8.81
N GLY A 73 -0.42 2.53 -7.52
CA GLY A 73 -1.73 2.13 -7.02
C GLY A 73 -2.88 2.96 -7.61
N THR A 74 -2.74 4.27 -7.63
CA THR A 74 -3.72 5.19 -8.22
C THR A 74 -3.90 4.96 -9.71
N PHE A 75 -2.80 4.76 -10.45
CA PHE A 75 -2.87 4.40 -11.86
C PHE A 75 -3.72 3.13 -12.06
N ALA A 76 -3.46 2.08 -11.30
CA ALA A 76 -4.22 0.84 -11.39
C ALA A 76 -5.72 1.05 -11.09
N GLN A 77 -6.05 1.85 -10.09
CA GLN A 77 -7.43 2.20 -9.75
C GLN A 77 -8.13 2.99 -10.87
N THR A 78 -7.42 3.95 -11.46
CA THR A 78 -7.95 4.73 -12.59
C THR A 78 -8.29 3.82 -13.78
N VAL A 79 -7.40 2.87 -14.07
CA VAL A 79 -7.64 1.88 -15.13
C VAL A 79 -8.82 1.00 -14.81
N GLN A 80 -8.91 0.49 -13.58
CA GLN A 80 -10.03 -0.35 -13.14
C GLN A 80 -11.37 0.40 -13.23
N SER A 81 -11.39 1.66 -12.80
CA SER A 81 -12.57 2.52 -12.94
C SER A 81 -12.98 2.68 -14.40
N LYS A 82 -12.02 2.90 -15.30
CA LYS A 82 -12.30 3.05 -16.74
C LYS A 82 -12.82 1.76 -17.38
N VAL A 83 -12.26 0.61 -17.02
CA VAL A 83 -12.74 -0.70 -17.49
C VAL A 83 -14.16 -0.97 -17.01
N LEU A 84 -14.43 -0.68 -15.73
CA LEU A 84 -15.75 -0.84 -15.15
C LEU A 84 -16.77 0.09 -15.82
N ASP A 85 -16.43 1.37 -15.97
CA ASP A 85 -17.26 2.37 -16.62
C ASP A 85 -17.61 1.97 -18.06
N ASN A 86 -16.60 1.63 -18.87
CA ASN A 86 -16.82 1.18 -20.24
C ASN A 86 -17.70 -0.08 -20.32
N CYS A 87 -17.54 -1.01 -19.38
CA CYS A 87 -18.36 -2.23 -19.34
C CYS A 87 -19.81 -1.92 -18.94
N MET A 88 -20.05 -1.05 -17.96
CA MET A 88 -21.39 -0.68 -17.53
C MET A 88 -22.11 0.13 -18.59
N THR A 89 -21.47 1.14 -19.17
CA THR A 89 -22.05 2.06 -20.15
C THR A 89 -22.36 1.39 -21.48
N SER A 90 -21.64 0.33 -21.86
CA SER A 90 -21.96 -0.44 -23.09
C SER A 90 -23.39 -1.01 -23.10
N ASP A 91 -23.99 -1.23 -21.93
CA ASP A 91 -25.37 -1.73 -21.79
C ASP A 91 -26.32 -0.66 -21.22
N GLY A 92 -25.92 0.60 -21.27
CA GLY A 92 -26.75 1.72 -20.85
C GLY A 92 -26.84 1.94 -19.33
N PHE A 93 -25.99 1.26 -18.54
CA PHE A 93 -25.96 1.45 -17.09
C PHE A 93 -24.90 2.48 -16.69
N THR A 94 -25.19 3.26 -15.64
CA THR A 94 -24.20 4.11 -14.99
C THR A 94 -23.34 3.26 -14.07
N ALA A 95 -22.02 3.36 -14.21
CA ALA A 95 -21.10 2.75 -13.29
C ALA A 95 -21.23 3.40 -11.91
N PRO A 96 -21.10 2.63 -10.81
CA PRO A 96 -20.96 3.23 -9.50
C PRO A 96 -19.66 4.05 -9.46
N PRO A 97 -19.62 5.16 -8.71
CA PRO A 97 -18.37 5.82 -8.44
C PRO A 97 -17.44 4.80 -7.77
N PHE A 98 -16.38 4.41 -8.49
CA PHE A 98 -15.50 3.34 -8.03
C PHE A 98 -14.43 3.97 -7.10
N PHE A 99 -14.75 4.04 -5.83
CA PHE A 99 -13.79 4.44 -4.81
C PHE A 99 -13.07 3.20 -4.28
N LEU A 100 -12.02 2.83 -4.92
CA LEU A 100 -11.01 1.99 -4.31
C LEU A 100 -10.21 2.88 -3.34
N GLY A 101 -10.80 3.20 -2.21
CA GLY A 101 -10.14 3.65 -0.97
C GLY A 101 -9.02 4.69 -1.00
N GLY A 102 -8.72 5.28 -2.15
CA GLY A 102 -7.62 6.21 -2.29
C GLY A 102 -8.08 7.51 -2.96
N GLY A 103 -8.05 8.59 -2.23
CA GLY A 103 -7.91 9.91 -2.83
C GLY A 103 -6.67 9.98 -3.72
N PRO A 104 -6.41 11.09 -4.41
CA PRO A 104 -5.17 11.28 -5.16
C PRO A 104 -3.97 10.91 -4.30
N PRO A 105 -2.90 10.37 -4.89
CA PRO A 105 -1.73 9.96 -4.12
C PRO A 105 -1.28 11.14 -3.27
N SER A 106 -1.33 10.95 -1.96
CA SER A 106 -0.85 11.96 -1.03
C SER A 106 0.67 11.94 -1.05
N ASN A 107 1.30 13.08 -1.29
CA ASN A 107 2.74 13.25 -1.13
C ASN A 107 3.19 13.06 0.33
N LEU A 108 2.24 12.88 1.24
CA LEU A 108 2.48 12.69 2.67
C LEU A 108 2.84 11.25 3.06
N GLY A 109 2.81 10.31 2.11
CA GLY A 109 2.99 8.89 2.39
C GLY A 109 1.75 8.28 3.05
N ASN A 110 1.97 7.34 3.95
CA ASN A 110 0.90 6.70 4.71
C ASN A 110 1.30 6.56 6.20
N PRO A 111 0.37 6.21 7.10
CA PRO A 111 0.67 6.11 8.54
C PRO A 111 1.78 5.12 8.92
N GLN A 112 2.08 4.13 8.08
CA GLN A 112 3.18 3.19 8.31
C GLN A 112 4.52 3.72 7.80
N PHE A 113 4.47 4.52 6.73
CA PHE A 113 5.61 5.14 6.07
C PHE A 113 5.28 6.62 5.80
N PRO A 114 5.29 7.48 6.84
CA PRO A 114 5.00 8.89 6.66
C PRO A 114 6.16 9.60 5.94
N ASN A 115 5.83 10.46 4.99
CA ASN A 115 6.81 11.31 4.32
C ASN A 115 7.05 12.57 5.18
N LEU A 116 7.98 12.46 6.12
CA LEU A 116 8.27 13.52 7.08
C LEU A 116 8.54 14.89 6.43
N PRO A 117 9.42 15.02 5.41
CA PRO A 117 9.69 16.30 4.77
C PRO A 117 8.41 16.97 4.23
N ALA A 118 7.54 16.20 3.57
CA ALA A 118 6.30 16.72 3.01
C ALA A 118 5.29 17.11 4.10
N ILE A 119 5.19 16.30 5.17
CA ILE A 119 4.33 16.58 6.33
C ILE A 119 4.79 17.84 7.06
N GLU A 120 6.10 18.02 7.25
CA GLU A 120 6.67 19.21 7.88
C GLU A 120 6.45 20.47 7.03
N ALA A 121 6.65 20.37 5.72
CA ALA A 121 6.47 21.50 4.81
C ALA A 121 5.00 21.93 4.67
N SER A 122 4.07 20.99 4.64
CA SER A 122 2.64 21.27 4.48
C SER A 122 1.91 21.54 5.79
N HIS A 123 2.48 21.16 6.93
CA HIS A 123 1.81 21.09 8.23
C HIS A 123 0.54 20.24 8.21
N ASP A 124 0.49 19.27 7.32
CA ASP A 124 -0.64 18.36 7.09
C ASP A 124 -0.22 16.92 7.38
N LEU A 125 -1.00 16.22 8.19
CA LEU A 125 -0.77 14.82 8.52
C LEU A 125 -1.42 13.86 7.49
N GLY A 126 -2.27 14.35 6.60
CA GLY A 126 -3.00 13.52 5.65
C GLY A 126 -4.11 12.69 6.31
N LEU A 127 -4.82 13.26 7.30
CA LEU A 127 -5.97 12.59 7.90
C LEU A 127 -7.09 12.39 6.86
N PHE A 128 -7.67 11.20 6.83
CA PHE A 128 -8.80 10.93 5.97
C PHE A 128 -10.05 11.68 6.45
N THR A 129 -10.52 12.61 5.65
CA THR A 129 -11.64 13.48 6.02
C THR A 129 -13.00 12.93 5.58
N GLY A 130 -13.03 12.05 4.59
CA GLY A 130 -14.27 11.59 3.95
C GLY A 130 -15.07 12.72 3.29
N ALA A 131 -14.66 13.97 3.47
CA ALA A 131 -15.30 15.13 2.88
C ALA A 131 -14.97 15.18 1.37
N GLY A 132 -15.96 15.10 0.54
CA GLY A 132 -15.82 15.14 -0.92
C GLY A 132 -16.28 13.87 -1.62
N VAL A 133 -16.48 12.78 -0.90
CA VAL A 133 -17.08 11.58 -1.47
C VAL A 133 -18.60 11.63 -1.23
N GLN A 134 -19.34 12.27 -2.14
CA GLN A 134 -20.78 12.06 -2.18
C GLN A 134 -21.03 10.68 -2.79
N PHE A 135 -21.40 9.73 -1.95
CA PHE A 135 -21.96 8.47 -2.42
C PHE A 135 -23.35 8.75 -2.98
N VAL A 136 -23.43 8.97 -4.28
CA VAL A 136 -24.71 8.88 -4.97
C VAL A 136 -24.96 7.41 -5.19
N ASP A 137 -25.98 6.86 -4.54
CA ASP A 137 -26.40 5.49 -4.78
C ASP A 137 -26.84 5.36 -6.25
N PRO A 138 -26.08 4.65 -7.12
CA PRO A 138 -26.41 4.53 -8.53
C PRO A 138 -27.70 3.76 -8.77
N GLN A 139 -28.27 3.11 -7.75
CA GLN A 139 -29.53 2.40 -7.79
C GLN A 139 -30.70 3.28 -7.31
N SER A 140 -30.42 4.53 -6.92
CA SER A 140 -31.45 5.48 -6.48
C SER A 140 -32.45 5.74 -7.62
N GLY A 141 -33.73 5.55 -7.35
CA GLY A 141 -34.80 5.72 -8.35
C GLY A 141 -35.06 4.53 -9.25
N MET A 142 -34.23 3.47 -9.23
CA MET A 142 -34.46 2.27 -10.03
C MET A 142 -35.62 1.42 -9.49
N SER A 143 -36.43 0.87 -10.40
CA SER A 143 -37.40 -0.18 -10.09
C SER A 143 -36.70 -1.51 -9.66
N ALA A 144 -37.43 -2.42 -9.06
CA ALA A 144 -36.88 -3.71 -8.63
C ALA A 144 -36.29 -4.56 -9.79
N PRO A 145 -36.91 -4.62 -11.00
CA PRO A 145 -36.30 -5.28 -12.15
C PRO A 145 -35.00 -4.59 -12.59
N GLU A 146 -34.97 -3.26 -12.69
CA GLU A 146 -33.77 -2.50 -13.08
C GLU A 146 -32.61 -2.70 -12.10
N ARG A 147 -32.88 -2.69 -10.80
CA ARG A 147 -31.85 -3.01 -9.78
C ARG A 147 -31.26 -4.40 -9.97
N ARG A 148 -32.09 -5.41 -10.24
CA ARG A 148 -31.58 -6.76 -10.51
C ARG A 148 -30.71 -6.82 -11.76
N ALA A 149 -31.13 -6.15 -12.84
CA ALA A 149 -30.36 -6.06 -14.09
C ALA A 149 -29.00 -5.35 -13.83
N TRP A 150 -29.02 -4.23 -13.13
CA TRP A 150 -27.83 -3.48 -12.76
C TRP A 150 -26.87 -4.34 -11.90
N GLN A 151 -27.38 -5.05 -10.88
CA GLN A 151 -26.57 -5.93 -10.01
C GLN A 151 -25.95 -7.09 -10.78
N ALA A 152 -26.69 -7.70 -11.71
CA ALA A 152 -26.16 -8.75 -12.57
C ALA A 152 -25.05 -8.20 -13.47
N ARG A 153 -25.28 -7.01 -14.07
CA ARG A 153 -24.30 -6.35 -14.94
C ARG A 153 -23.03 -5.96 -14.20
N ILE A 154 -23.14 -5.28 -13.05
CA ILE A 154 -21.96 -4.90 -12.29
C ILE A 154 -21.12 -6.09 -11.85
N SER A 155 -21.77 -7.19 -11.47
CA SER A 155 -21.06 -8.44 -11.13
C SER A 155 -20.29 -9.02 -12.33
N HIS A 156 -20.86 -8.94 -13.53
CA HIS A 156 -20.17 -9.30 -14.76
C HIS A 156 -19.00 -8.37 -15.05
N CYS A 157 -19.21 -7.06 -14.96
CA CYS A 157 -18.18 -6.06 -15.23
C CYS A 157 -17.01 -6.12 -14.23
N PHE A 158 -17.26 -6.44 -12.97
CA PHE A 158 -16.19 -6.69 -11.99
C PHE A 158 -15.33 -7.89 -12.38
N ARG A 159 -15.92 -9.00 -12.84
CA ARG A 159 -15.12 -10.14 -13.33
C ARG A 159 -14.29 -9.77 -14.55
N THR A 160 -14.88 -9.04 -15.49
CA THR A 160 -14.17 -8.52 -16.68
C THR A 160 -13.01 -7.63 -16.29
N MET A 161 -13.24 -6.70 -15.37
CA MET A 161 -12.22 -5.81 -14.83
C MET A 161 -11.07 -6.60 -14.20
N GLN A 162 -11.36 -7.57 -13.33
CA GLN A 162 -10.33 -8.40 -12.70
C GLN A 162 -9.50 -9.19 -13.72
N GLY A 163 -10.11 -9.67 -14.81
CA GLY A 163 -9.41 -10.34 -15.89
C GLY A 163 -8.52 -9.44 -16.74
N GLN A 164 -8.90 -8.16 -16.89
CA GLN A 164 -8.20 -7.19 -17.73
C GLN A 164 -7.16 -6.36 -17.00
N THR A 165 -7.23 -6.26 -15.68
CA THR A 165 -6.35 -5.45 -14.85
C THR A 165 -5.76 -6.22 -13.66
N PRO A 166 -5.02 -7.31 -13.91
CA PRO A 166 -4.44 -8.11 -12.83
C PRO A 166 -3.22 -7.46 -12.16
N LEU A 167 -3.02 -6.13 -12.31
CA LEU A 167 -1.82 -5.41 -11.86
C LEU A 167 -1.40 -5.75 -10.42
N PHE A 168 -2.37 -5.92 -9.52
CA PHE A 168 -2.10 -6.21 -8.10
C PHE A 168 -2.79 -7.47 -7.58
N GLY A 169 -3.51 -8.19 -8.43
CA GLY A 169 -4.23 -9.42 -8.05
C GLY A 169 -3.39 -10.70 -8.14
N SER A 170 -2.10 -10.61 -8.51
CA SER A 170 -1.29 -11.80 -8.63
C SER A 170 -0.90 -12.34 -7.26
N ALA A 171 -0.95 -13.67 -7.10
CA ALA A 171 -0.48 -14.35 -5.90
C ALA A 171 0.98 -13.98 -5.57
N LYS A 172 1.81 -13.76 -6.59
CA LYS A 172 3.21 -13.32 -6.44
C LYS A 172 3.33 -11.95 -5.79
N PHE A 173 2.48 -10.99 -6.18
CA PHE A 173 2.43 -9.68 -5.55
C PHE A 173 2.08 -9.80 -4.05
N GLY A 174 1.03 -10.55 -3.74
CA GLY A 174 0.61 -10.78 -2.35
C GLY A 174 1.70 -11.44 -1.51
N GLN A 175 2.43 -12.41 -2.07
CA GLN A 175 3.55 -13.07 -1.38
C GLN A 175 4.71 -12.11 -1.09
N LEU A 176 5.13 -11.31 -2.09
CA LEU A 176 6.20 -10.33 -1.91
C LEU A 176 5.83 -9.26 -0.88
N SER A 177 4.66 -8.67 -1.00
CA SER A 177 4.21 -7.66 -0.05
C SER A 177 4.07 -8.21 1.36
N SER A 178 3.45 -9.39 1.54
CA SER A 178 3.31 -10.04 2.85
C SER A 178 4.66 -10.41 3.46
N GLY A 179 5.60 -10.92 2.65
CA GLY A 179 6.96 -11.20 3.09
C GLY A 179 7.68 -9.96 3.59
N TRP A 180 7.56 -8.85 2.86
CA TRP A 180 8.12 -7.58 3.30
C TRP A 180 7.47 -7.03 4.57
N TYR A 181 6.15 -7.09 4.68
CA TYR A 181 5.46 -6.68 5.91
C TYR A 181 5.89 -7.50 7.14
N ASN A 182 6.27 -8.76 6.97
CA ASN A 182 6.88 -9.53 8.06
C ASN A 182 8.23 -8.95 8.49
N VAL A 183 9.07 -8.49 7.54
CA VAL A 183 10.32 -7.78 7.85
C VAL A 183 10.04 -6.47 8.60
N VAL A 184 9.08 -5.67 8.13
CA VAL A 184 8.64 -4.42 8.78
C VAL A 184 8.18 -4.69 10.22
N ASN A 185 7.37 -5.72 10.42
CA ASN A 185 6.90 -6.12 11.76
C ASN A 185 8.03 -6.55 12.67
N GLN A 186 9.04 -7.27 12.16
CA GLN A 186 10.22 -7.65 12.93
C GLN A 186 11.05 -6.42 13.35
N VAL A 187 11.24 -5.48 12.42
CA VAL A 187 11.93 -4.20 12.72
C VAL A 187 11.17 -3.42 13.78
N SER A 188 9.88 -3.25 13.62
CA SER A 188 9.03 -2.52 14.57
C SER A 188 9.03 -3.12 15.98
N ARG A 189 9.21 -4.43 16.09
CA ARG A 189 9.30 -5.16 17.37
C ARG A 189 10.73 -5.26 17.93
N SER A 190 11.72 -4.72 17.25
CA SER A 190 13.11 -4.75 17.76
C SER A 190 13.22 -3.97 19.08
N PRO A 191 14.13 -4.39 20.00
CA PRO A 191 14.30 -3.70 21.29
C PRO A 191 14.59 -2.20 21.12
N GLN A 192 15.40 -1.86 20.12
CA GLN A 192 15.77 -0.49 19.81
C GLN A 192 14.55 0.36 19.41
N ILE A 193 13.71 -0.12 18.48
CA ILE A 193 12.51 0.63 18.06
C ILE A 193 11.49 0.70 19.19
N ARG A 194 11.34 -0.35 19.99
CA ARG A 194 10.45 -0.32 21.15
C ARG A 194 10.88 0.72 22.21
N ALA A 195 12.18 0.83 22.48
CA ALA A 195 12.70 1.82 23.41
C ALA A 195 12.43 3.26 22.92
N LEU A 196 12.73 3.56 21.64
CA LEU A 196 12.44 4.84 21.02
C LEU A 196 10.94 5.16 21.02
N SER A 197 10.10 4.17 20.71
CA SER A 197 8.64 4.33 20.68
C SER A 197 8.09 4.65 22.07
N LYS A 198 8.66 4.10 23.15
CA LYS A 198 8.25 4.43 24.52
C LYS A 198 8.54 5.91 24.84
N THR A 199 9.71 6.40 24.46
CA THR A 199 10.07 7.83 24.62
C THR A 199 9.14 8.72 23.78
N ALA A 200 8.90 8.36 22.53
CA ALA A 200 8.00 9.07 21.63
C ALA A 200 6.55 9.10 22.16
N ALA A 201 6.08 8.03 22.74
CA ALA A 201 4.75 7.95 23.36
C ALA A 201 4.61 8.90 24.54
N THR A 202 5.62 9.00 25.41
CA THR A 202 5.65 9.97 26.53
C THR A 202 5.63 11.42 26.01
N CYS A 203 6.45 11.73 25.00
CA CYS A 203 6.43 13.02 24.32
C CYS A 203 5.05 13.34 23.73
N SER A 204 4.49 12.43 22.98
CA SER A 204 3.15 12.56 22.37
C SER A 204 2.06 12.86 23.41
N ALA A 205 2.10 12.18 24.56
CA ALA A 205 1.16 12.40 25.65
C ALA A 205 1.30 13.81 26.25
N ALA A 206 2.53 14.32 26.39
CA ALA A 206 2.80 15.70 26.83
C ALA A 206 2.23 16.74 25.84
N HIS A 207 2.16 16.42 24.55
CA HIS A 207 1.51 17.23 23.52
C HIS A 207 -0.01 16.96 23.37
N GLY A 208 -0.62 16.27 24.33
CA GLY A 208 -2.07 16.05 24.37
C GLY A 208 -2.58 14.99 23.36
N VAL A 209 -1.71 14.06 22.90
CA VAL A 209 -2.09 12.92 22.05
C VAL A 209 -1.50 11.64 22.64
N ARG A 210 -2.31 10.81 23.26
CA ARG A 210 -1.88 9.51 23.80
C ARG A 210 -1.75 8.50 22.66
N ALA A 211 -0.54 8.37 22.11
CA ALA A 211 -0.23 7.44 21.03
C ALA A 211 0.94 6.55 21.42
N SER A 212 0.86 5.26 21.14
CA SER A 212 1.93 4.26 21.38
C SER A 212 2.74 3.91 20.12
N SER A 213 2.32 4.41 18.97
CA SER A 213 2.95 4.24 17.66
C SER A 213 2.50 5.34 16.71
N VAL A 214 3.18 5.52 15.58
CA VAL A 214 2.74 6.42 14.50
C VAL A 214 1.34 6.04 14.03
N MET A 215 1.06 4.76 13.79
CA MET A 215 -0.27 4.29 13.41
C MET A 215 -1.35 4.68 14.44
N SER A 216 -1.04 4.55 15.73
CA SER A 216 -2.00 4.93 16.78
C SER A 216 -2.17 6.45 16.91
N LEU A 217 -1.16 7.25 16.55
CA LEU A 217 -1.28 8.70 16.44
C LEU A 217 -2.35 9.08 15.41
N TYR A 218 -2.23 8.54 14.18
CA TYR A 218 -3.23 8.75 13.13
C TYR A 218 -4.62 8.30 13.57
N ALA A 219 -4.74 7.08 14.10
CA ALA A 219 -6.02 6.53 14.54
C ALA A 219 -6.68 7.40 15.63
N ARG A 220 -5.90 7.92 16.59
CA ARG A 220 -6.42 8.80 17.65
C ARG A 220 -6.90 10.14 17.12
N LEU A 221 -6.17 10.75 16.20
CA LEU A 221 -6.58 12.00 15.59
C LEU A 221 -7.80 11.81 14.68
N GLN A 222 -7.83 10.71 13.93
CA GLN A 222 -8.97 10.34 13.10
C GLN A 222 -10.25 10.14 13.94
N GLN A 223 -10.15 9.49 15.10
CA GLN A 223 -11.28 9.34 16.03
C GLN A 223 -11.78 10.69 16.56
N GLN A 224 -10.87 11.66 16.76
CA GLN A 224 -11.27 13.00 17.20
C GLN A 224 -12.03 13.78 16.15
N LEU A 225 -11.84 13.50 14.85
CA LEU A 225 -12.60 14.14 13.78
C LEU A 225 -14.10 13.85 13.92
N GLY A 226 -14.45 12.63 14.26
CA GLY A 226 -15.83 12.15 14.23
C GLY A 226 -16.32 11.86 12.81
N PRO A 227 -17.64 11.73 12.61
CA PRO A 227 -18.22 11.46 11.30
C PRO A 227 -17.96 12.63 10.34
N PRO A 228 -17.72 12.34 9.03
CA PRO A 228 -17.52 13.36 8.00
C PRO A 228 -18.68 14.33 7.92
N SER A 229 -18.37 15.60 7.72
CA SER A 229 -19.35 16.67 7.56
C SER A 229 -18.82 17.74 6.59
N HIS A 230 -19.71 18.42 5.88
CA HIS A 230 -19.36 19.56 5.02
C HIS A 230 -19.42 20.92 5.74
N SER A 231 -19.60 20.93 7.07
CA SER A 231 -19.67 22.18 7.83
C SER A 231 -18.30 22.87 7.92
N SER A 232 -18.32 24.21 7.98
CA SER A 232 -17.11 24.99 8.21
C SER A 232 -16.41 24.64 9.53
N ALA A 233 -17.20 24.34 10.57
CA ALA A 233 -16.68 23.90 11.86
C ALA A 233 -15.93 22.56 11.75
N TYR A 234 -16.42 21.61 10.96
CA TYR A 234 -15.72 20.34 10.70
C TYR A 234 -14.41 20.60 9.94
N ASN A 235 -14.42 21.42 8.89
CA ASN A 235 -13.22 21.73 8.12
C ASN A 235 -12.15 22.43 9.00
N THR A 236 -12.54 23.37 9.86
CA THR A 236 -11.64 24.01 10.83
C THR A 236 -11.04 22.97 11.77
N LYS A 237 -11.86 22.03 12.28
CA LYS A 237 -11.38 20.95 13.14
C LYS A 237 -10.40 20.01 12.42
N VAL A 238 -10.64 19.69 11.15
CA VAL A 238 -9.72 18.93 10.30
C VAL A 238 -8.36 19.62 10.26
N GLN A 239 -8.31 20.89 9.88
CA GLN A 239 -7.07 21.64 9.79
C GLN A 239 -6.31 21.69 11.12
N GLN A 240 -7.01 21.93 12.24
CA GLN A 240 -6.40 21.96 13.58
C GLN A 240 -5.79 20.61 13.97
N LEU A 241 -6.50 19.50 13.70
CA LEU A 241 -6.02 18.15 14.02
C LEU A 241 -4.89 17.71 13.11
N GLN A 242 -4.90 18.09 11.85
CA GLN A 242 -3.81 17.84 10.91
C GLN A 242 -2.54 18.59 11.35
N ALA A 243 -2.63 19.88 11.60
CA ALA A 243 -1.50 20.70 12.07
C ALA A 243 -0.96 20.21 13.43
N LYS A 244 -1.86 19.83 14.37
CA LYS A 244 -1.47 19.22 15.64
C LYS A 244 -0.72 17.92 15.42
N GLY A 245 -1.25 17.06 14.57
CA GLY A 245 -0.67 15.74 14.26
C GLY A 245 0.70 15.86 13.61
N ALA A 246 0.83 16.71 12.60
CA ALA A 246 2.11 16.98 11.93
C ALA A 246 3.18 17.44 12.93
N ARG A 247 2.84 18.38 13.81
CA ARG A 247 3.76 18.86 14.87
C ARG A 247 4.16 17.73 15.83
N VAL A 248 3.22 16.94 16.32
CA VAL A 248 3.51 15.80 17.22
C VAL A 248 4.36 14.75 16.53
N LEU A 249 4.10 14.47 15.25
CA LEU A 249 4.91 13.54 14.47
C LEU A 249 6.35 14.04 14.35
N ALA A 250 6.54 15.28 13.90
CA ALA A 250 7.86 15.90 13.75
C ALA A 250 8.63 15.97 15.07
N THR A 251 7.98 16.41 16.14
CA THR A 251 8.66 16.61 17.45
C THR A 251 8.97 15.30 18.15
N CYS A 252 8.04 14.32 18.13
CA CYS A 252 8.13 13.15 18.99
C CYS A 252 8.55 11.87 18.24
N TRP A 253 8.17 11.71 16.98
CA TRP A 253 8.29 10.43 16.27
C TRP A 253 9.42 10.38 15.23
N THR A 254 10.04 11.50 14.88
CA THR A 254 11.11 11.57 13.86
C THR A 254 12.24 10.57 14.13
N LYS A 255 12.70 10.44 15.38
CA LYS A 255 13.76 9.47 15.72
C LYS A 255 13.33 8.02 15.49
N VAL A 256 12.07 7.67 15.80
CA VAL A 256 11.52 6.33 15.56
C VAL A 256 11.45 6.06 14.06
N ILE A 257 10.95 7.01 13.28
CA ILE A 257 10.78 6.89 11.83
C ILE A 257 12.15 6.74 11.17
N ASN A 258 13.10 7.63 11.45
CA ASN A 258 14.44 7.61 10.85
C ASN A 258 15.18 6.31 11.17
N GLN A 259 15.10 5.84 12.42
CA GLN A 259 15.73 4.58 12.82
C GLN A 259 15.06 3.37 12.16
N THR A 260 13.73 3.38 12.03
CA THR A 260 12.99 2.34 11.32
C THR A 260 13.39 2.30 9.84
N THR A 261 13.43 3.46 9.18
CA THR A 261 13.89 3.61 7.79
C THR A 261 15.31 3.08 7.60
N ALA A 262 16.24 3.43 8.48
CA ALA A 262 17.62 2.94 8.41
C ALA A 262 17.70 1.41 8.52
N LEU A 263 16.97 0.81 9.47
CA LEU A 263 16.92 -0.64 9.63
C LEU A 263 16.26 -1.35 8.44
N LEU A 264 15.19 -0.79 7.90
CA LEU A 264 14.51 -1.32 6.72
C LEU A 264 15.41 -1.22 5.48
N SER A 265 16.12 -0.10 5.29
CA SER A 265 17.07 0.07 4.20
C SER A 265 18.17 -0.99 4.23
N GLY A 266 18.71 -1.29 5.41
CA GLY A 266 19.70 -2.37 5.57
C GLY A 266 19.16 -3.77 5.25
N ARG A 267 17.87 -4.04 5.46
CA ARG A 267 17.24 -5.33 5.20
C ARG A 267 16.68 -5.48 3.79
N ARG A 268 16.36 -4.36 3.13
CA ARG A 268 15.71 -4.37 1.82
C ARG A 268 16.55 -5.05 0.74
N ALA A 269 17.85 -4.74 0.68
CA ALA A 269 18.73 -5.32 -0.31
C ALA A 269 18.75 -6.86 -0.22
N ALA A 270 18.90 -7.41 0.99
CA ALA A 270 18.87 -8.85 1.22
C ALA A 270 17.49 -9.45 0.85
N TYR A 271 16.39 -8.79 1.23
CA TYR A 271 15.04 -9.23 0.90
C TYR A 271 14.82 -9.29 -0.62
N LEU A 272 15.21 -8.24 -1.34
CA LEU A 272 15.07 -8.19 -2.79
C LEU A 272 15.98 -9.22 -3.48
N ALA A 273 17.19 -9.44 -2.99
CA ALA A 273 18.08 -10.46 -3.51
C ALA A 273 17.52 -11.88 -3.33
N GLN A 274 16.95 -12.19 -2.16
CA GLN A 274 16.28 -13.48 -1.89
C GLN A 274 15.06 -13.71 -2.79
N ASN A 275 14.41 -12.66 -3.25
CA ASN A 275 13.21 -12.70 -4.07
C ASN A 275 13.43 -12.22 -5.51
N ALA A 276 14.68 -12.17 -5.98
CA ALA A 276 15.06 -11.51 -7.24
C ALA A 276 14.25 -11.99 -8.45
N ASN A 277 14.03 -13.30 -8.60
CA ASN A 277 13.24 -13.86 -9.70
C ASN A 277 11.77 -13.41 -9.63
N ALA A 278 11.17 -13.39 -8.45
CA ALA A 278 9.77 -12.96 -8.27
C ALA A 278 9.62 -11.47 -8.52
N VAL A 279 10.57 -10.65 -8.06
CA VAL A 279 10.60 -9.19 -8.28
C VAL A 279 10.76 -8.89 -9.76
N SER A 280 11.73 -9.51 -10.46
CA SER A 280 11.94 -9.31 -11.89
C SER A 280 10.72 -9.73 -12.73
N ALA A 281 10.10 -10.87 -12.39
CA ALA A 281 8.88 -11.32 -13.06
C ALA A 281 7.72 -10.33 -12.85
N LEU A 282 7.58 -9.77 -11.63
CA LEU A 282 6.56 -8.77 -11.33
C LEU A 282 6.82 -7.46 -12.07
N GLN A 283 8.07 -6.99 -12.10
CA GLN A 283 8.46 -5.78 -12.86
C GLN A 283 8.14 -5.92 -14.35
N SER A 284 8.49 -7.05 -14.97
CA SER A 284 8.19 -7.33 -16.37
C SER A 284 6.67 -7.39 -16.61
N GLN A 285 5.92 -8.04 -15.73
CA GLN A 285 4.47 -8.12 -15.79
C GLN A 285 3.83 -6.73 -15.71
N VAL A 286 4.22 -5.91 -14.73
CA VAL A 286 3.67 -4.55 -14.54
C VAL A 286 4.00 -3.66 -15.72
N ASN A 287 5.26 -3.70 -16.20
CA ASN A 287 5.68 -2.92 -17.36
C ASN A 287 4.85 -3.27 -18.63
N GLY A 288 4.68 -4.55 -18.91
CA GLY A 288 3.84 -5.01 -20.03
C GLY A 288 2.37 -4.59 -19.90
N GLN A 289 1.84 -4.65 -18.68
CA GLN A 289 0.46 -4.23 -18.40
C GLN A 289 0.28 -2.71 -18.51
N VAL A 290 1.21 -1.91 -17.98
CA VAL A 290 1.18 -0.44 -18.12
C VAL A 290 1.18 -0.06 -19.60
N THR A 291 2.12 -0.58 -20.39
CA THR A 291 2.20 -0.33 -21.84
C THR A 291 0.92 -0.73 -22.58
N SER A 292 0.33 -1.89 -22.24
CA SER A 292 -0.91 -2.36 -22.86
C SER A 292 -2.10 -1.46 -22.52
N VAL A 293 -2.21 -1.07 -21.25
CA VAL A 293 -3.30 -0.23 -20.73
C VAL A 293 -3.21 1.19 -21.26
N GLU A 294 -2.03 1.78 -21.31
CA GLU A 294 -1.81 3.11 -21.89
C GLU A 294 -2.25 3.15 -23.36
N ARG A 295 -1.92 2.11 -24.12
CA ARG A 295 -2.33 1.99 -25.52
C ARG A 295 -3.84 1.81 -25.66
N ARG A 296 -4.45 0.98 -24.80
CA ARG A 296 -5.87 0.62 -24.94
C ARG A 296 -6.82 1.69 -24.42
N TYR A 297 -6.46 2.37 -23.33
CA TYR A 297 -7.36 3.28 -22.63
C TYR A 297 -6.90 4.75 -22.67
N GLY A 298 -5.70 5.03 -23.19
CA GLY A 298 -5.13 6.37 -23.24
C GLY A 298 -4.74 6.95 -21.87
N ILE A 299 -4.77 6.11 -20.81
CA ILE A 299 -4.43 6.51 -19.45
C ILE A 299 -2.91 6.37 -19.29
N LYS A 300 -2.23 7.47 -18.95
CA LYS A 300 -0.78 7.49 -18.76
C LYS A 300 -0.41 7.28 -17.30
N LEU A 301 0.60 6.44 -17.05
CA LEU A 301 1.25 6.37 -15.75
C LEU A 301 2.17 7.58 -15.60
N THR A 302 1.91 8.39 -14.58
CA THR A 302 2.78 9.50 -14.19
C THR A 302 3.43 9.15 -12.86
N LEU A 303 4.75 9.00 -12.88
CA LEU A 303 5.57 8.80 -11.70
C LEU A 303 6.35 10.09 -11.46
N GLY A 304 5.92 10.88 -10.48
CA GLY A 304 6.60 12.10 -10.06
C GLY A 304 7.73 11.80 -9.08
N GLU A 305 8.54 12.82 -8.79
CA GLU A 305 9.46 12.81 -7.66
C GLU A 305 8.65 12.83 -6.35
N ALA A 306 9.13 12.09 -5.32
CA ALA A 306 8.52 11.98 -4.01
C ALA A 306 9.18 12.92 -2.99
#